data_e672f269fce3628ee3d6a289f2f4fd06
#
_entry.id   e672f269fce3628ee3d6a289f2f4fd06
#
_cell.length_a   1.000
_cell.length_b   1.000
_cell.length_c   1.000
_cell.angle_alpha   90.00
_cell.angle_beta   90.00
_cell.angle_gamma   90.00
#
_symmetry.space_group_name_H-M   'P 1'
#
loop_
_entity.id
_entity.type
_entity.pdbx_description
1 polymer ?
#
loop_
_entity_poly.entity_id
_entity_poly.type
_entity_poly.pdbx_seq_one_letter_code
_entity_poly.pdbx_strand_id
1 'polypeptide(L)'
;RDQFTAAARALDPFGLAYLHVVDGLGFGFHELGAAMTLTEFRAVFRGPLMGNCGYTQESAEAAIASGAPDLIAFGRPYISNPDLVERFAHGWPLAAPAPMADWYSPQAGRGYTDYPPHQIT
;
A
#
# COMPACT_ATOMS: atom_id res chain seq x y z
N ARG A 1 -20.38 -2.85 -0.56
CA ARG A 1 -19.73 -3.92 -1.34
C ARG A 1 -20.11 -3.84 -2.81
N ASP A 2 -21.39 -3.95 -3.13
CA ASP A 2 -21.90 -4.05 -4.50
C ASP A 2 -21.47 -2.88 -5.40
N GLN A 3 -21.46 -1.67 -4.88
CA GLN A 3 -21.00 -0.48 -5.63
C GLN A 3 -19.52 -0.59 -6.02
N PHE A 4 -18.65 -1.04 -5.12
CA PHE A 4 -17.21 -1.16 -5.40
C PHE A 4 -16.92 -2.27 -6.39
N THR A 5 -17.56 -3.42 -6.25
CA THR A 5 -17.42 -4.51 -7.23
C THR A 5 -18.03 -4.15 -8.59
N ALA A 6 -19.14 -3.41 -8.63
CA ALA A 6 -19.72 -2.90 -9.87
C ALA A 6 -18.77 -1.90 -10.56
N ALA A 7 -18.16 -0.99 -9.78
CA ALA A 7 -17.17 -0.04 -10.31
C ALA A 7 -15.93 -0.77 -10.87
N ALA A 8 -15.37 -1.72 -10.12
CA ALA A 8 -14.22 -2.52 -10.58
C ALA A 8 -14.54 -3.30 -11.87
N ARG A 9 -15.72 -3.91 -11.95
CA ARG A 9 -16.18 -4.61 -13.17
C ARG A 9 -16.34 -3.64 -14.35
N ALA A 10 -16.86 -2.44 -14.11
CA ALA A 10 -17.01 -1.44 -15.16
C ALA A 10 -15.67 -0.91 -15.68
N LEU A 11 -14.63 -0.93 -14.85
CA LEU A 11 -13.27 -0.51 -15.21
C LEU A 11 -12.49 -1.59 -15.96
N ASP A 12 -12.85 -2.86 -15.83
CA ASP A 12 -12.12 -4.00 -16.41
C ASP A 12 -11.87 -3.90 -17.92
N PRO A 13 -12.81 -3.42 -18.76
CA PRO A 13 -12.60 -3.36 -20.21
C PRO A 13 -11.65 -2.27 -20.69
N PHE A 14 -11.23 -1.34 -19.83
CA PHE A 14 -10.48 -0.14 -20.26
C PHE A 14 -8.97 -0.38 -20.41
N GLY A 15 -8.44 -1.56 -20.08
CA GLY A 15 -7.01 -1.85 -20.19
C GLY A 15 -6.14 -0.92 -19.33
N LEU A 16 -6.60 -0.62 -18.12
CA LEU A 16 -5.87 0.24 -17.18
C LEU A 16 -4.52 -0.36 -16.80
N ALA A 17 -3.54 0.50 -16.51
CA ALA A 17 -2.24 0.07 -16.01
C ALA A 17 -2.37 -0.74 -14.71
N TYR A 18 -3.25 -0.33 -13.82
CA TYR A 18 -3.64 -1.07 -12.61
C TYR A 18 -4.93 -0.50 -12.02
N LEU A 19 -5.60 -1.28 -11.18
CA LEU A 19 -6.64 -0.83 -10.27
C LEU A 19 -6.06 -0.79 -8.85
N HIS A 20 -6.03 0.40 -8.24
CA HIS A 20 -5.51 0.58 -6.88
C HIS A 20 -6.67 0.59 -5.88
N VAL A 21 -6.64 -0.34 -4.92
CA VAL A 21 -7.65 -0.51 -3.89
C VAL A 21 -7.04 -0.25 -2.52
N VAL A 22 -7.67 0.60 -1.74
CA VAL A 22 -7.39 0.76 -0.31
C VAL A 22 -8.24 -0.28 0.41
N ASP A 23 -7.68 -1.45 0.64
CA ASP A 23 -8.38 -2.63 1.17
C ASP A 23 -8.18 -2.86 2.68
N GLY A 24 -7.19 -2.19 3.25
CA GLY A 24 -6.87 -2.32 4.67
C GLY A 24 -7.81 -1.59 5.61
N LEU A 25 -7.90 -2.08 6.85
CA LEU A 25 -8.64 -1.47 7.95
C LEU A 25 -7.80 -0.41 8.71
N GLY A 26 -6.93 0.31 8.00
CA GLY A 26 -6.14 1.40 8.59
C GLY A 26 -6.98 2.66 8.81
N PHE A 27 -6.59 3.52 9.73
CA PHE A 27 -7.19 4.83 10.02
C PHE A 27 -8.47 4.88 10.88
N GLY A 28 -8.93 3.79 11.46
CA GLY A 28 -10.09 3.80 12.38
C GLY A 28 -11.45 4.09 11.73
N PHE A 29 -11.56 3.99 10.40
CA PHE A 29 -12.81 4.25 9.67
C PHE A 29 -13.69 3.02 9.47
N HIS A 30 -13.34 1.87 10.07
CA HIS A 30 -13.76 0.57 9.55
C HIS A 30 -14.62 -0.25 10.49
N GLU A 31 -15.14 0.36 11.56
CA GLU A 31 -16.03 -0.32 12.50
C GLU A 31 -17.47 -0.52 11.94
N LEU A 32 -17.72 -0.07 10.72
CA LEU A 32 -19.04 -0.12 10.08
C LEU A 32 -19.35 -1.45 9.39
N GLY A 33 -18.41 -2.41 9.40
CA GLY A 33 -18.60 -3.71 8.77
C GLY A 33 -17.30 -4.44 8.43
N ALA A 34 -17.42 -5.64 7.89
CA ALA A 34 -16.28 -6.41 7.43
C ALA A 34 -15.60 -5.74 6.23
N ALA A 35 -14.26 -5.72 6.22
CA ALA A 35 -13.47 -5.23 5.08
C ALA A 35 -13.81 -6.00 3.80
N MET A 36 -13.69 -5.33 2.67
CA MET A 36 -13.62 -6.00 1.38
C MET A 36 -12.21 -6.55 1.18
N THR A 37 -12.12 -7.73 0.59
CA THR A 37 -10.84 -8.36 0.29
C THR A 37 -10.44 -8.12 -1.16
N LEU A 38 -9.13 -8.15 -1.45
CA LEU A 38 -8.62 -8.06 -2.83
C LEU A 38 -9.13 -9.22 -3.69
N THR A 39 -9.44 -10.38 -3.11
CA THR A 39 -10.06 -11.52 -3.80
C THR A 39 -11.43 -11.16 -4.39
N GLU A 40 -12.23 -10.34 -3.69
CA GLU A 40 -13.53 -9.87 -4.20
C GLU A 40 -13.36 -8.97 -5.43
N PHE A 41 -12.32 -8.13 -5.44
CA PHE A 41 -11.97 -7.30 -6.61
C PHE A 41 -11.38 -8.14 -7.74
N ARG A 42 -10.50 -9.08 -7.43
CA ARG A 42 -9.91 -10.00 -8.42
C ARG A 42 -10.98 -10.82 -9.17
N ALA A 43 -12.05 -11.19 -8.50
CA ALA A 43 -13.16 -11.92 -9.11
C ALA A 43 -13.88 -11.14 -10.23
N VAL A 44 -13.72 -9.81 -10.31
CA VAL A 44 -14.42 -8.95 -11.27
C VAL A 44 -13.50 -8.05 -12.10
N PHE A 45 -12.19 -8.00 -11.79
CA PHE A 45 -11.20 -7.21 -12.51
C PHE A 45 -9.99 -8.09 -12.85
N ARG A 46 -9.68 -8.20 -14.14
CA ARG A 46 -8.64 -9.09 -14.70
C ARG A 46 -7.29 -8.40 -14.87
N GLY A 47 -7.27 -7.07 -14.94
CA GLY A 47 -6.06 -6.29 -15.07
C GLY A 47 -5.20 -6.31 -13.80
N PRO A 48 -4.02 -5.64 -13.81
CA PRO A 48 -3.17 -5.54 -12.62
C PRO A 48 -3.91 -4.92 -11.44
N LEU A 49 -3.89 -5.60 -10.28
CA LEU A 49 -4.57 -5.19 -9.06
C LEU A 49 -3.55 -4.84 -7.99
N MET A 50 -3.69 -3.66 -7.40
CA MET A 50 -2.80 -3.16 -6.35
C MET A 50 -3.58 -2.98 -5.05
N GLY A 51 -3.09 -3.64 -3.97
CA GLY A 51 -3.58 -3.44 -2.62
C GLY A 51 -2.82 -2.34 -1.88
N ASN A 52 -3.46 -1.72 -0.91
CA ASN A 52 -2.86 -0.67 -0.08
C ASN A 52 -3.50 -0.63 1.31
N CYS A 53 -2.79 -0.09 2.26
CA CYS A 53 -3.20 0.23 3.61
C CYS A 53 -2.83 -0.84 4.66
N GLY A 54 -1.81 -0.53 5.45
CA GLY A 54 -1.44 -1.30 6.65
C GLY A 54 -0.61 -2.57 6.38
N TYR A 55 -0.14 -2.78 5.17
CA TYR A 55 0.72 -3.91 4.86
C TYR A 55 2.10 -3.77 5.52
N THR A 56 2.56 -4.88 6.10
CA THR A 56 3.97 -5.13 6.43
C THR A 56 4.63 -5.88 5.26
N GLN A 57 5.96 -6.02 5.27
CA GLN A 57 6.63 -6.86 4.27
C GLN A 57 6.03 -8.28 4.23
N GLU A 58 5.91 -8.92 5.38
CA GLU A 58 5.38 -10.29 5.49
C GLU A 58 3.95 -10.41 4.96
N SER A 59 3.05 -9.49 5.36
CA SER A 59 1.66 -9.54 4.89
C SER A 59 1.52 -9.18 3.41
N ALA A 60 2.41 -8.35 2.86
CA ALA A 60 2.46 -8.04 1.45
C ALA A 60 2.91 -9.25 0.62
N GLU A 61 3.98 -9.94 1.04
CA GLU A 61 4.44 -11.17 0.41
C GLU A 61 3.35 -12.26 0.43
N ALA A 62 2.68 -12.44 1.56
CA ALA A 62 1.56 -13.38 1.67
C ALA A 62 0.39 -13.01 0.75
N ALA A 63 0.07 -11.71 0.64
CA ALA A 63 -0.99 -11.24 -0.25
C ALA A 63 -0.64 -11.52 -1.73
N ILE A 64 0.57 -11.20 -2.17
CA ILE A 64 1.05 -11.50 -3.54
C ILE A 64 1.02 -13.02 -3.79
N ALA A 65 1.53 -13.82 -2.84
CA ALA A 65 1.53 -15.28 -2.95
C ALA A 65 0.12 -15.89 -3.04
N SER A 66 -0.90 -15.22 -2.52
CA SER A 66 -2.29 -15.63 -2.65
C SER A 66 -2.84 -15.51 -4.08
N GLY A 67 -2.18 -14.73 -4.95
CA GLY A 67 -2.61 -14.45 -6.32
C GLY A 67 -3.78 -13.47 -6.44
N ALA A 68 -4.24 -12.86 -5.33
CA ALA A 68 -5.30 -11.86 -5.40
C ALA A 68 -4.78 -10.51 -5.92
N PRO A 69 -3.80 -9.82 -5.31
CA PRO A 69 -3.13 -8.66 -5.90
C PRO A 69 -1.90 -9.06 -6.72
N ASP A 70 -1.53 -8.20 -7.66
CA ASP A 70 -0.26 -8.25 -8.38
C ASP A 70 0.78 -7.32 -7.74
N LEU A 71 0.33 -6.29 -7.03
CA LEU A 71 1.16 -5.23 -6.46
C LEU A 71 0.65 -4.86 -5.07
N ILE A 72 1.56 -4.43 -4.20
CA ILE A 72 1.22 -3.79 -2.92
C ILE A 72 1.89 -2.42 -2.84
N ALA A 73 1.09 -1.41 -2.51
CA ALA A 73 1.56 -0.05 -2.31
C ALA A 73 1.85 0.23 -0.83
N PHE A 74 2.97 0.86 -0.59
CA PHE A 74 3.39 1.34 0.74
C PHE A 74 3.47 2.87 0.73
N GLY A 75 2.75 3.52 1.62
CA GLY A 75 2.82 4.97 1.78
C GLY A 75 3.67 5.38 2.98
N ARG A 76 3.12 5.23 4.18
CA ARG A 76 3.77 5.69 5.43
C ARG A 76 5.18 5.17 5.66
N PRO A 77 5.49 3.87 5.41
CA PRO A 77 6.85 3.39 5.57
C PRO A 77 7.86 4.10 4.68
N TYR A 78 7.45 4.54 3.47
CA TYR A 78 8.33 5.27 2.56
C TYR A 78 8.71 6.66 3.05
N ILE A 79 7.91 7.29 3.91
CA ILE A 79 8.22 8.63 4.42
C ILE A 79 9.57 8.62 5.15
N SER A 80 9.78 7.65 6.05
CA SER A 80 11.02 7.55 6.84
C SER A 80 12.04 6.54 6.28
N ASN A 81 11.72 5.83 5.20
CA ASN A 81 12.61 4.87 4.56
C ASN A 81 12.60 5.11 3.05
N PRO A 82 13.40 6.08 2.54
CA PRO A 82 13.47 6.36 1.10
C PRO A 82 13.97 5.16 0.29
N ASP A 83 14.65 4.22 0.94
CA ASP A 83 15.20 2.98 0.44
C ASP A 83 14.39 1.74 0.88
N LEU A 84 13.07 1.88 1.06
CA LEU A 84 12.21 0.84 1.62
C LEU A 84 12.33 -0.51 0.89
N VAL A 85 12.41 -0.49 -0.45
CA VAL A 85 12.53 -1.71 -1.26
C VAL A 85 13.84 -2.43 -0.95
N GLU A 86 14.95 -1.69 -0.86
CA GLU A 86 16.26 -2.26 -0.51
C GLU A 86 16.26 -2.84 0.90
N ARG A 87 15.60 -2.14 1.84
CA ARG A 87 15.46 -2.66 3.22
C ARG A 87 14.71 -3.98 3.23
N PHE A 88 13.63 -4.09 2.49
CA PHE A 88 12.89 -5.35 2.36
C PHE A 88 13.75 -6.44 1.69
N ALA A 89 14.42 -6.12 0.60
CA ALA A 89 15.24 -7.10 -0.14
C ALA A 89 16.40 -7.66 0.70
N HIS A 90 16.99 -6.84 1.56
CA HIS A 90 18.14 -7.23 2.38
C HIS A 90 17.80 -7.56 3.84
N GLY A 91 16.54 -7.49 4.23
CA GLY A 91 16.12 -7.70 5.61
C GLY A 91 16.67 -6.65 6.58
N TRP A 92 16.93 -5.44 6.10
CA TRP A 92 17.42 -4.35 6.97
C TRP A 92 16.31 -3.80 7.84
N PRO A 93 16.63 -3.31 9.05
CA PRO A 93 15.63 -2.73 9.94
C PRO A 93 15.02 -1.46 9.33
N LEU A 94 13.71 -1.29 9.53
CA LEU A 94 13.04 -0.06 9.15
C LEU A 94 13.37 1.05 10.16
N ALA A 95 13.49 2.28 9.67
CA ALA A 95 13.51 3.46 10.52
C ALA A 95 12.18 3.62 11.25
N ALA A 96 12.20 4.30 12.40
CA ALA A 96 10.99 4.63 13.12
C ALA A 96 9.99 5.40 12.23
N PRO A 97 8.68 5.18 12.40
CA PRO A 97 7.68 5.91 11.63
C PRO A 97 7.84 7.42 11.77
N ALA A 98 7.74 8.14 10.66
CA ALA A 98 7.74 9.59 10.66
C ALA A 98 6.58 10.14 11.53
N PRO A 99 6.82 11.16 12.34
CA PRO A 99 5.74 11.86 13.06
C PRO A 99 4.68 12.38 12.07
N MET A 100 3.41 12.29 12.44
CA MET A 100 2.31 12.77 11.57
C MET A 100 2.47 14.24 11.18
N ALA A 101 3.07 15.05 12.04
CA ALA A 101 3.35 16.46 11.77
C ALA A 101 4.31 16.69 10.58
N ASP A 102 5.13 15.67 10.26
CA ASP A 102 6.08 15.76 9.15
C ASP A 102 5.52 15.24 7.82
N TRP A 103 4.35 14.56 7.81
CA TRP A 103 3.79 13.95 6.59
C TRP A 103 3.40 14.97 5.53
N TYR A 104 2.91 16.12 5.95
CA TYR A 104 2.48 17.21 5.07
C TYR A 104 3.06 18.53 5.59
N SER A 105 4.35 18.52 5.90
CA SER A 105 5.02 19.67 6.50
C SER A 105 5.03 20.87 5.54
N PRO A 106 4.65 22.07 6.01
CA PRO A 106 4.79 23.29 5.22
C PRO A 106 6.23 23.83 5.19
N GLN A 107 7.19 23.15 5.81
CA GLN A 107 8.56 23.60 6.00
C GLN A 107 9.52 23.11 4.90
N ALA A 108 9.26 23.48 3.64
CA ALA A 108 10.12 23.16 2.51
C ALA A 108 10.46 21.65 2.42
N GLY A 109 11.77 21.29 2.46
CA GLY A 109 12.21 19.90 2.32
C GLY A 109 12.08 19.03 3.57
N ARG A 110 11.79 19.61 4.73
CA ARG A 110 11.71 18.85 5.98
C ARG A 110 10.59 17.80 5.91
N GLY A 111 10.92 16.56 6.25
CA GLY A 111 10.01 15.43 6.18
C GLY A 111 9.80 14.87 4.76
N TYR A 112 10.45 15.48 3.74
CA TYR A 112 10.34 15.04 2.35
C TYR A 112 11.67 14.56 1.76
N THR A 113 12.79 15.19 2.14
CA THR A 113 14.09 14.93 1.51
C THR A 113 15.21 14.70 2.51
N ASP A 114 14.93 14.69 3.80
CA ASP A 114 15.90 14.66 4.88
C ASP A 114 15.95 13.34 5.68
N TYR A 115 15.11 12.37 5.35
CA TYR A 115 15.23 11.02 5.92
C TYR A 115 16.38 10.27 5.27
N PRO A 116 17.34 9.74 6.05
CA PRO A 116 18.50 9.06 5.51
C PRO A 116 18.18 7.62 5.06
N PRO A 117 18.85 7.12 4.01
CA PRO A 117 18.84 5.70 3.70
C PRO A 117 19.56 4.89 4.78
N HIS A 118 19.44 3.56 4.71
CA HIS A 118 20.17 2.65 5.56
C HIS A 118 21.69 2.79 5.32
N GLN A 119 22.46 2.88 6.41
CA GLN A 119 23.93 2.93 6.32
C GLN A 119 24.47 1.51 6.39
N ILE A 120 25.12 1.08 5.33
CA ILE A 120 25.86 -0.19 5.29
C ILE A 120 27.16 0.05 6.06
N THR A 121 27.29 -0.55 7.23
CA THR A 121 28.52 -0.56 8.04
C THR A 121 29.42 -1.73 7.66
#